data_4b4daf383d62aebae7be630b725c3cb5
#
_entry.id   4b4daf383d62aebae7be630b725c3cb5
#
_cell.length_a   1.000
_cell.length_b   1.000
_cell.length_c   1.000
_cell.angle_alpha   90.00
_cell.angle_beta   90.00
_cell.angle_gamma   90.00
#
_symmetry.space_group_name_H-M   'P 1'
#
loop_
_entity.id
_entity.type
_entity.pdbx_description
1 polymer ?
#
loop_
_entity_poly.entity_id
_entity_poly.type
_entity_poly.pdbx_seq_one_letter_code
_entity_poly.pdbx_strand_id
1 'polypeptide(L)'
;MITKIIDKPIQVAQLYGTDKEPNPSGGRVYSTLGTMRTLGVGSGMSQPFISEKDESMESLRIRKLTPKECWRLMGFKDEEFERAESAGISNTQLYRQAGNSIVVDTLVNGVFKYLFTDGELWKQEQKSMQI
;
A
#
# COMPACT_ATOMS: atom_id res chain seq x y z
N MET A 1 -5.27 7.37 22.23
CA MET A 1 -4.62 8.42 21.42
C MET A 1 -4.87 8.09 19.96
N ILE A 2 -5.72 8.84 19.26
CA ILE A 2 -6.00 8.57 17.82
C ILE A 2 -4.84 9.17 17.06
N THR A 3 -3.96 8.32 16.54
CA THR A 3 -2.89 8.75 15.64
C THR A 3 -3.56 9.26 14.36
N LYS A 4 -3.45 10.56 14.11
CA LYS A 4 -4.00 11.20 12.91
C LYS A 4 -3.33 10.56 11.69
N ILE A 5 -4.08 9.75 10.95
CA ILE A 5 -3.59 9.18 9.68
C ILE A 5 -3.46 10.35 8.70
N ILE A 6 -2.27 10.50 8.13
CA ILE A 6 -1.99 11.54 7.14
C ILE A 6 -2.34 10.97 5.77
N ASP A 7 -3.33 11.58 5.09
CA ASP A 7 -3.85 11.12 3.79
C ASP A 7 -2.88 11.31 2.60
N LYS A 8 -1.61 11.57 2.88
CA LYS A 8 -0.59 11.77 1.83
C LYS A 8 0.58 10.82 2.05
N PRO A 9 1.20 10.32 0.96
CA PRO A 9 2.45 9.58 1.06
C PRO A 9 3.54 10.46 1.66
N ILE A 10 4.17 10.00 2.75
CA ILE A 10 5.30 10.69 3.35
C ILE A 10 6.57 9.99 2.91
N GLN A 11 7.27 10.57 1.93
CA GLN A 11 8.59 10.09 1.54
C GLN A 11 9.62 10.65 2.52
N VAL A 12 10.38 9.76 3.18
CA VAL A 12 11.41 10.12 4.17
C VAL A 12 12.82 10.01 3.65
N ALA A 13 13.04 9.18 2.61
CA ALA A 13 14.37 9.00 2.01
C ALA A 13 14.27 8.46 0.59
N GLN A 14 15.41 8.45 -0.12
CA GLN A 14 15.59 7.80 -1.40
C GLN A 14 16.92 7.04 -1.42
N LEU A 15 16.89 5.75 -1.73
CA LEU A 15 18.07 4.88 -1.69
C LEU A 15 18.86 4.87 -3.00
N TYR A 16 18.20 5.18 -4.13
CA TYR A 16 18.79 5.14 -5.47
C TYR A 16 18.52 6.43 -6.22
N GLY A 17 19.48 6.85 -6.99
CA GLY A 17 19.47 8.14 -7.69
C GLY A 17 20.23 9.24 -6.93
N THR A 18 20.44 10.34 -7.58
CA THR A 18 21.03 11.55 -7.01
C THR A 18 20.00 12.66 -7.00
N ASP A 19 20.26 13.74 -6.25
CA ASP A 19 19.40 14.94 -6.23
C ASP A 19 19.24 15.56 -7.63
N LYS A 20 20.22 15.33 -8.53
CA LYS A 20 20.21 15.81 -9.91
C LYS A 20 19.49 14.87 -10.88
N GLU A 21 19.50 13.57 -10.62
CA GLU A 21 18.80 12.54 -11.39
C GLU A 21 18.09 11.56 -10.44
N PRO A 22 16.94 11.95 -9.89
CA PRO A 22 16.18 11.06 -9.04
C PRO A 22 15.66 9.89 -9.88
N ASN A 23 15.92 8.67 -9.45
CA ASN A 23 15.29 7.50 -10.07
C ASN A 23 13.77 7.53 -9.81
N PRO A 24 12.94 7.84 -10.81
CA PRO A 24 11.50 8.08 -10.60
C PRO A 24 10.74 6.81 -10.21
N SER A 25 11.31 5.63 -10.42
CA SER A 25 10.62 4.35 -10.27
C SER A 25 11.06 3.49 -9.10
N GLY A 26 12.16 3.82 -8.40
CA GLY A 26 12.70 2.93 -7.36
C GLY A 26 13.35 3.64 -6.19
N GLY A 27 13.56 2.89 -5.11
CA GLY A 27 14.36 3.33 -3.97
C GLY A 27 13.71 4.37 -3.05
N ARG A 28 12.45 4.73 -3.24
CA ARG A 28 11.76 5.66 -2.33
C ARG A 28 11.37 4.95 -1.05
N VAL A 29 11.69 5.60 0.07
CA VAL A 29 11.37 5.13 1.42
C VAL A 29 10.19 5.93 1.97
N TYR A 30 9.18 5.23 2.44
CA TYR A 30 7.97 5.84 2.98
C TYR A 30 7.86 5.62 4.49
N SER A 31 7.29 6.61 5.17
CA SER A 31 6.94 6.49 6.58
C SER A 31 5.71 5.58 6.74
N THR A 32 5.69 4.78 7.79
CA THR A 32 4.52 4.01 8.20
C THR A 32 3.36 4.87 8.73
N LEU A 33 3.60 6.16 8.96
CA LEU A 33 2.58 7.11 9.45
C LEU A 33 1.75 7.74 8.32
N GLY A 34 2.12 7.52 7.04
CA GLY A 34 1.41 8.05 5.88
C GLY A 34 0.78 6.98 5.03
N THR A 35 0.02 7.40 4.02
CA THR A 35 -0.47 6.50 2.97
C THR A 35 0.67 6.07 2.07
N MET A 36 0.47 4.97 1.34
CA MET A 36 1.46 4.44 0.43
C MET A 36 1.07 4.72 -1.03
N ARG A 37 2.08 4.88 -1.89
CA ARG A 37 1.85 4.91 -3.33
C ARG A 37 1.38 3.54 -3.84
N THR A 38 0.81 3.51 -5.04
CA THR A 38 0.45 2.28 -5.75
C THR A 38 1.62 1.29 -5.81
N LEU A 39 1.34 0.01 -5.56
CA LEU A 39 2.32 -1.06 -5.72
C LEU A 39 2.69 -1.21 -7.20
N GLY A 40 3.98 -1.33 -7.48
CA GLY A 40 4.47 -1.53 -8.85
C GLY A 40 4.40 -3.00 -9.27
N VAL A 41 4.13 -3.23 -10.56
CA VAL A 41 4.09 -4.57 -11.20
C VAL A 41 5.48 -5.05 -11.62
N GLY A 42 6.55 -4.51 -11.11
CA GLY A 42 7.91 -4.85 -11.53
C GLY A 42 8.58 -5.95 -10.71
N SER A 43 9.73 -6.40 -11.19
CA SER A 43 10.71 -7.17 -10.41
C SER A 43 11.11 -6.38 -9.16
N GLY A 44 11.55 -7.04 -8.11
CA GLY A 44 11.80 -6.55 -6.75
C GLY A 44 12.39 -5.15 -6.48
N MET A 45 12.72 -4.37 -7.52
CA MET A 45 13.13 -2.96 -7.42
C MET A 45 11.95 -1.98 -7.45
N SER A 46 10.76 -2.41 -7.87
CA SER A 46 9.56 -1.57 -7.96
C SER A 46 8.78 -1.49 -6.66
N GLN A 47 9.13 -2.31 -5.68
CA GLN A 47 8.44 -2.35 -4.40
C GLN A 47 8.90 -1.19 -3.49
N PRO A 48 7.98 -0.56 -2.76
CA PRO A 48 8.33 0.52 -1.86
C PRO A 48 9.13 0.00 -0.66
N PHE A 49 10.06 0.84 -0.20
CA PHE A 49 10.71 0.67 1.08
C PHE A 49 9.93 1.41 2.15
N ILE A 50 9.89 0.85 3.34
CA ILE A 50 9.32 1.48 4.53
C ILE A 50 10.41 1.74 5.57
N SER A 51 10.25 2.82 6.34
CA SER A 51 11.06 3.08 7.52
C SER A 51 10.27 2.68 8.76
N GLU A 52 10.84 1.79 9.55
CA GLU A 52 10.31 1.40 10.86
C GLU A 52 11.24 1.98 11.93
N LYS A 53 10.63 2.49 13.00
CA LYS A 53 11.40 2.88 14.18
C LYS A 53 11.71 1.60 14.95
N ASP A 54 12.98 1.32 15.14
CA ASP A 54 13.42 0.23 16.00
C ASP A 54 13.31 0.70 17.46
N GLU A 55 12.47 0.03 18.26
CA GLU A 55 12.27 0.37 19.67
C GLU A 55 13.53 0.13 20.51
N SER A 56 14.46 -0.70 20.03
CA SER A 56 15.71 -1.06 20.72
C SER A 56 16.90 -0.16 20.36
N MET A 57 16.82 0.57 19.26
CA MET A 57 17.82 1.52 18.80
C MET A 57 17.15 2.82 18.38
N GLU A 58 17.74 3.97 18.65
CA GLU A 58 17.27 5.28 18.13
C GLU A 58 17.40 5.41 16.60
N SER A 59 17.63 4.31 15.89
CA SER A 59 17.87 4.25 14.45
C SER A 59 16.62 3.83 13.69
N LEU A 60 16.40 4.43 12.51
CA LEU A 60 15.37 4.02 11.56
C LEU A 60 15.87 2.82 10.75
N ARG A 61 15.14 1.72 10.81
CA ARG A 61 15.37 0.55 9.95
C ARG A 61 14.60 0.70 8.64
N ILE A 62 15.32 0.63 7.53
CA ILE A 62 14.73 0.67 6.19
C ILE A 62 14.68 -0.74 5.62
N ARG A 63 13.49 -1.19 5.22
CA ARG A 63 13.30 -2.49 4.57
C ARG A 63 12.25 -2.43 3.45
N LYS A 64 12.28 -3.42 2.57
CA LYS A 64 11.19 -3.65 1.61
C LYS A 64 9.99 -4.26 2.29
N LEU A 65 8.80 -3.99 1.74
CA LEU A 65 7.61 -4.77 2.05
C LEU A 65 7.80 -6.21 1.58
N THR A 66 7.35 -7.16 2.39
CA THR A 66 7.26 -8.57 2.01
C THR A 66 6.11 -8.80 1.02
N PRO A 67 6.11 -9.91 0.24
CA PRO A 67 4.98 -10.25 -0.62
C PRO A 67 3.66 -10.35 0.16
N LYS A 68 3.69 -10.93 1.36
CA LYS A 68 2.51 -11.08 2.22
C LYS A 68 1.94 -9.72 2.65
N GLU A 69 2.80 -8.78 3.02
CA GLU A 69 2.38 -7.40 3.32
C GLU A 69 1.77 -6.71 2.12
N CYS A 70 2.34 -6.91 0.91
CA CYS A 70 1.77 -6.38 -0.32
C CYS A 70 0.37 -6.95 -0.59
N TRP A 71 0.15 -8.23 -0.36
CA TRP A 71 -1.17 -8.87 -0.51
C TRP A 71 -2.18 -8.31 0.49
N ARG A 72 -1.80 -8.15 1.76
CA ARG A 72 -2.64 -7.51 2.79
C ARG A 72 -3.04 -6.09 2.42
N LEU A 73 -2.12 -5.30 1.86
CA LEU A 73 -2.40 -3.95 1.39
C LEU A 73 -3.42 -3.91 0.24
N MET A 74 -3.51 -4.97 -0.54
CA MET A 74 -4.52 -5.11 -1.60
C MET A 74 -5.84 -5.72 -1.12
N GLY A 75 -5.98 -6.01 0.19
CA GLY A 75 -7.19 -6.53 0.80
C GLY A 75 -7.31 -8.05 0.76
N PHE A 76 -6.28 -8.78 0.39
CA PHE A 76 -6.27 -10.24 0.44
C PHE A 76 -6.09 -10.76 1.88
N LYS A 77 -6.73 -11.88 2.17
CA LYS A 77 -6.57 -12.57 3.44
C LYS A 77 -5.29 -13.41 3.47
N ASP A 78 -4.80 -13.67 4.67
CA ASP A 78 -3.58 -14.46 4.86
C ASP A 78 -3.69 -15.88 4.28
N GLU A 79 -4.87 -16.52 4.42
CA GLU A 79 -5.12 -17.86 3.90
C GLU A 79 -5.00 -17.92 2.36
N GLU A 80 -5.34 -16.84 1.66
CA GLU A 80 -5.23 -16.77 0.20
C GLU A 80 -3.76 -16.68 -0.22
N PHE A 81 -2.98 -15.88 0.50
CA PHE A 81 -1.54 -15.79 0.32
C PHE A 81 -0.85 -17.13 0.59
N GLU A 82 -1.15 -17.78 1.71
CA GLU A 82 -0.55 -19.06 2.13
C GLU A 82 -0.87 -20.19 1.14
N ARG A 83 -2.07 -20.20 0.56
CA ARG A 83 -2.41 -21.12 -0.54
C ARG A 83 -1.55 -20.90 -1.78
N ALA A 84 -1.33 -19.65 -2.17
CA ALA A 84 -0.50 -19.31 -3.30
C ALA A 84 0.97 -19.67 -3.05
N GLU A 85 1.50 -19.39 -1.87
CA GLU A 85 2.85 -19.71 -1.44
C GLU A 85 3.08 -21.22 -1.39
N SER A 86 2.16 -21.99 -0.79
CA SER A 86 2.22 -23.47 -0.70
C SER A 86 2.10 -24.16 -2.06
N ALA A 87 1.48 -23.50 -3.04
CA ALA A 87 1.46 -23.95 -4.43
C ALA A 87 2.81 -23.76 -5.17
N GLY A 88 3.84 -23.25 -4.48
CA GLY A 88 5.18 -23.08 -5.05
C GLY A 88 5.35 -21.82 -5.91
N ILE A 89 4.46 -20.83 -5.77
CA ILE A 89 4.56 -19.56 -6.48
C ILE A 89 5.77 -18.77 -5.95
N SER A 90 6.64 -18.32 -6.84
CA SER A 90 7.82 -17.56 -6.46
C SER A 90 7.48 -16.16 -5.90
N ASN A 91 8.34 -15.62 -5.03
CA ASN A 91 8.16 -14.27 -4.47
C ASN A 91 7.99 -13.20 -5.56
N THR A 92 8.69 -13.31 -6.68
CA THR A 92 8.55 -12.38 -7.80
C THR A 92 7.14 -12.42 -8.38
N GLN A 93 6.55 -13.59 -8.51
CA GLN A 93 5.17 -13.75 -8.99
C GLN A 93 4.16 -13.26 -7.96
N LEU A 94 4.38 -13.53 -6.67
CA LEU A 94 3.53 -13.03 -5.58
C LEU A 94 3.50 -11.50 -5.56
N TYR A 95 4.63 -10.82 -5.75
CA TYR A 95 4.67 -9.35 -5.90
C TYR A 95 3.91 -8.88 -7.14
N ARG A 96 4.05 -9.56 -8.28
CA ARG A 96 3.32 -9.22 -9.50
C ARG A 96 1.82 -9.36 -9.33
N GLN A 97 1.36 -10.41 -8.66
CA GLN A 97 -0.06 -10.63 -8.38
C GLN A 97 -0.62 -9.49 -7.52
N ALA A 98 0.09 -9.10 -6.46
CA ALA A 98 -0.31 -7.94 -5.66
C ALA A 98 -0.40 -6.66 -6.51
N GLY A 99 0.65 -6.35 -7.30
CA GLY A 99 0.69 -5.14 -8.12
C GLY A 99 -0.34 -5.09 -9.26
N ASN A 100 -0.75 -6.25 -9.78
CA ASN A 100 -1.78 -6.37 -10.83
C ASN A 100 -3.21 -6.37 -10.26
N SER A 101 -3.36 -6.58 -8.95
CA SER A 101 -4.67 -6.64 -8.33
C SER A 101 -5.27 -5.25 -8.11
N ILE A 102 -6.57 -5.23 -7.88
CA ILE A 102 -7.31 -4.04 -7.47
C ILE A 102 -7.67 -4.21 -6.00
N VAL A 103 -7.63 -3.11 -5.22
CA VAL A 103 -8.06 -3.14 -3.82
C VAL A 103 -9.56 -3.43 -3.77
N VAL A 104 -9.90 -4.66 -3.38
CA VAL A 104 -11.28 -5.18 -3.40
C VAL A 104 -12.21 -4.32 -2.55
N ASP A 105 -11.78 -3.92 -1.36
CA ASP A 105 -12.56 -3.08 -0.47
C ASP A 105 -12.94 -1.74 -1.09
N THR A 106 -12.04 -1.13 -1.85
CA THR A 106 -12.32 0.12 -2.57
C THR A 106 -13.36 -0.09 -3.67
N LEU A 107 -13.30 -1.21 -4.39
CA LEU A 107 -14.31 -1.53 -5.39
C LEU A 107 -15.68 -1.81 -4.76
N VAL A 108 -15.72 -2.68 -3.75
CA VAL A 108 -16.98 -3.12 -3.14
C VAL A 108 -17.63 -1.98 -2.35
N ASN A 109 -16.89 -1.35 -1.46
CA ASN A 109 -17.43 -0.33 -0.55
C ASN A 109 -17.46 1.08 -1.15
N GLY A 110 -16.62 1.37 -2.13
CA GLY A 110 -16.62 2.63 -2.86
C GLY A 110 -17.46 2.55 -4.14
N VAL A 111 -16.87 1.96 -5.18
CA VAL A 111 -17.42 2.04 -6.54
C VAL A 111 -18.75 1.29 -6.70
N PHE A 112 -18.80 0.02 -6.29
CA PHE A 112 -20.00 -0.80 -6.49
C PHE A 112 -21.15 -0.34 -5.61
N LYS A 113 -20.86 0.00 -4.36
CA LYS A 113 -21.88 0.55 -3.48
C LYS A 113 -22.48 1.84 -4.04
N TYR A 114 -21.63 2.72 -4.59
CA TYR A 114 -22.10 3.94 -5.25
C TYR A 114 -22.94 3.65 -6.50
N LEU A 115 -22.47 2.76 -7.37
CA LEU A 115 -23.16 2.43 -8.64
C LEU A 115 -24.50 1.74 -8.42
N PHE A 116 -24.58 0.80 -7.48
CA PHE A 116 -25.80 -0.01 -7.27
C PHE A 116 -26.80 0.62 -6.31
N THR A 117 -26.45 1.69 -5.62
CA THR A 117 -27.37 2.46 -4.76
C THR A 117 -27.75 3.81 -5.38
N ASP A 118 -27.55 4.01 -6.67
CA ASP A 118 -27.84 5.26 -7.41
C ASP A 118 -27.26 6.52 -6.76
N GLY A 119 -26.15 6.37 -6.03
CA GLY A 119 -25.48 7.45 -5.31
C GLY A 119 -26.25 7.98 -4.08
N GLU A 120 -27.34 7.34 -3.66
CA GLU A 120 -28.15 7.77 -2.53
C GLU A 120 -27.36 7.85 -1.22
N LEU A 121 -26.49 6.87 -0.97
CA LEU A 121 -25.64 6.84 0.24
C LEU A 121 -24.65 8.01 0.28
N TRP A 122 -24.09 8.36 -0.86
CA TRP A 122 -23.18 9.51 -0.99
C TRP A 122 -23.89 10.83 -0.69
N LYS A 123 -25.14 10.99 -1.16
CA LYS A 123 -25.96 12.18 -0.89
C LYS A 123 -26.31 12.30 0.60
N GLN A 124 -26.52 11.18 1.29
CA GLN A 124 -26.80 11.18 2.73
C GLN A 124 -25.57 11.56 3.56
N GLU A 125 -24.38 11.07 3.20
CA GLU A 125 -23.14 11.44 3.90
C GLU A 125 -22.78 12.92 3.72
N GLN A 126 -22.96 13.47 2.52
CA GLN A 126 -22.76 14.90 2.30
C GLN A 126 -23.72 15.78 3.10
N LYS A 127 -24.95 15.33 3.28
CA LYS A 127 -25.95 16.04 4.08
C LYS A 127 -25.62 16.04 5.57
N SER A 128 -24.97 15.01 6.07
CA SER A 128 -24.52 14.90 7.47
C SER A 128 -23.24 15.70 7.78
N MET A 129 -22.43 16.01 6.76
CA MET A 129 -21.21 16.82 6.90
C MET A 129 -21.44 18.34 6.78
N GLN A 130 -22.65 18.77 6.43
CA GLN A 130 -23.02 20.20 6.30
C GLN A 130 -23.74 20.78 7.51
N ILE A 131 -23.68 20.08 8.67
CA ILE A 131 -24.21 20.60 9.95
C ILE A 131 -23.08 21.09 10.83
#